data_9d4ea3ee9d4ca1feda86e627edcc49f2
#
_entry.id   9d4ea3ee9d4ca1feda86e627edcc49f2
#
_cell.length_a   1.000
_cell.length_b   1.000
_cell.length_c   1.000
_cell.angle_alpha   90.00
_cell.angle_beta   90.00
_cell.angle_gamma   90.00
#
_symmetry.space_group_name_H-M   'P 1'
#
loop_
_entity.id
_entity.type
_entity.pdbx_description
1 polymer ?
#
loop_
_entity_poly.entity_id
_entity_poly.type
_entity_poly.pdbx_seq_one_letter_code
_entity_poly.pdbx_strand_id
1 'polypeptide(L)'
;MKINYKIKNSINVRDYLLSFYYSSSKIYKLFLDKKVSLNGEIINERKELNSGDILEIDYDEEIDYKPLEKDLDILYEDDYFLIINKPKNIIIHDENNSLCNIVANYYKKNNINLNVRFAHRLDKDTTGLIIFVKCPLCLSYLNHFIETHEIRREYIAIVNGKLNNKKGSIDLPIGEDRHISNKKIVSKTGKKAVTHYEIIEENNKYSMVKILLETGRTHQIRCHFSHIGHPLIGDVLYGDKSKLSNRYLLHSYKISFVHPITNERIEIEAKIPLDFKIGK
;
A
#
# COMPACT_ATOMS: atom_id res chain seq x y z
N MET A 1 11.48 20.74 2.88
CA MET A 1 11.32 20.68 1.40
C MET A 1 9.90 21.10 1.04
N LYS A 2 9.78 21.99 0.05
CA LYS A 2 8.48 22.46 -0.46
C LYS A 2 7.94 21.49 -1.51
N ILE A 3 6.64 21.19 -1.41
CA ILE A 3 5.90 20.43 -2.42
C ILE A 3 4.92 21.36 -3.10
N ASN A 4 4.89 21.33 -4.42
CA ASN A 4 4.11 22.21 -5.27
C ASN A 4 2.83 21.51 -5.74
N TYR A 5 1.72 22.23 -5.69
CA TYR A 5 0.40 21.77 -6.14
C TYR A 5 -0.14 22.74 -7.18
N LYS A 6 -0.25 22.29 -8.44
CA LYS A 6 -0.83 23.10 -9.50
C LYS A 6 -2.35 23.09 -9.37
N ILE A 7 -2.92 24.27 -9.18
CA ILE A 7 -4.35 24.45 -9.04
C ILE A 7 -5.05 24.37 -10.40
N LYS A 8 -6.09 23.55 -10.50
CA LYS A 8 -6.85 23.37 -11.75
C LYS A 8 -8.13 24.20 -11.81
N ASN A 9 -8.80 24.37 -10.66
CA ASN A 9 -10.08 25.07 -10.55
C ASN A 9 -10.01 26.09 -9.43
N SER A 10 -10.80 27.15 -9.51
CA SER A 10 -10.90 28.12 -8.43
C SER A 10 -11.55 27.49 -7.20
N ILE A 11 -10.90 27.64 -6.04
CA ILE A 11 -11.33 27.05 -4.77
C ILE A 11 -10.67 27.80 -3.61
N ASN A 12 -11.35 27.87 -2.47
CA ASN A 12 -10.72 28.35 -1.24
C ASN A 12 -9.58 27.39 -0.81
N VAL A 13 -8.45 27.92 -0.36
CA VAL A 13 -7.26 27.11 0.01
C VAL A 13 -7.55 26.11 1.12
N ARG A 14 -8.38 26.49 2.10
CA ARG A 14 -8.79 25.58 3.18
C ARG A 14 -9.61 24.40 2.64
N ASP A 15 -10.57 24.68 1.76
CA ASP A 15 -11.43 23.66 1.15
C ASP A 15 -10.60 22.74 0.22
N TYR A 16 -9.64 23.30 -0.48
CA TYR A 16 -8.66 22.52 -1.26
C TYR A 16 -7.91 21.51 -0.38
N LEU A 17 -7.39 21.95 0.76
CA LEU A 17 -6.66 21.07 1.69
C LEU A 17 -7.60 20.04 2.34
N LEU A 18 -8.84 20.42 2.67
CA LEU A 18 -9.86 19.49 3.18
C LEU A 18 -10.26 18.42 2.16
N SER A 19 -10.24 18.72 0.86
CA SER A 19 -10.55 17.76 -0.21
C SER A 19 -9.58 16.57 -0.26
N PHE A 20 -8.40 16.68 0.37
CA PHE A 20 -7.46 15.57 0.58
C PHE A 20 -7.72 14.80 1.89
N TYR A 21 -8.84 15.04 2.57
CA TYR A 21 -9.12 14.46 3.90
C TYR A 21 -8.04 14.83 4.93
N TYR A 22 -7.38 15.96 4.73
CA TYR A 22 -6.37 16.44 5.68
C TYR A 22 -7.05 17.06 6.88
N SER A 23 -6.63 16.72 8.10
CA SER A 23 -7.35 17.13 9.29
C SER A 23 -7.28 18.64 9.52
N SER A 24 -8.39 19.25 10.00
CA SER A 24 -8.46 20.68 10.28
C SER A 24 -7.37 21.17 11.24
N SER A 25 -6.95 20.35 12.21
CA SER A 25 -5.86 20.68 13.13
C SER A 25 -4.51 20.77 12.43
N LYS A 26 -4.23 19.90 11.48
CA LYS A 26 -3.01 19.95 10.67
C LYS A 26 -3.02 21.15 9.72
N ILE A 27 -4.19 21.45 9.09
CA ILE A 27 -4.36 22.62 8.24
C ILE A 27 -4.09 23.90 9.06
N TYR A 28 -4.72 24.04 10.22
CA TYR A 28 -4.50 25.17 11.12
C TYR A 28 -3.00 25.36 11.45
N LYS A 29 -2.31 24.26 11.76
CA LYS A 29 -0.88 24.31 12.07
C LYS A 29 -0.04 24.78 10.88
N LEU A 30 -0.32 24.33 9.66
CA LEU A 30 0.37 24.79 8.44
C LEU A 30 0.31 26.32 8.28
N PHE A 31 -0.87 26.93 8.50
CA PHE A 31 -1.03 28.38 8.39
C PHE A 31 -0.42 29.13 9.59
N LEU A 32 -0.55 28.61 10.82
CA LEU A 32 0.07 29.18 12.00
C LEU A 32 1.59 29.26 11.86
N ASP A 33 2.21 28.18 11.34
CA ASP A 33 3.66 28.07 11.12
C ASP A 33 4.13 28.75 9.82
N LYS A 34 3.22 29.45 9.09
CA LYS A 34 3.49 30.13 7.81
C LYS A 34 4.13 29.21 6.75
N LYS A 35 3.68 27.96 6.70
CA LYS A 35 4.21 26.92 5.80
C LYS A 35 3.50 26.86 4.45
N VAL A 36 2.49 27.70 4.20
CA VAL A 36 1.69 27.73 2.97
C VAL A 36 1.96 29.02 2.21
N SER A 37 2.37 28.90 0.96
CA SER A 37 2.55 30.02 0.05
C SER A 37 1.83 29.78 -1.29
N LEU A 38 1.47 30.85 -1.96
CA LEU A 38 0.85 30.88 -3.27
C LEU A 38 1.71 31.73 -4.21
N ASN A 39 2.19 31.11 -5.29
CA ASN A 39 3.08 31.78 -6.25
C ASN A 39 4.28 32.48 -5.57
N GLY A 40 4.83 31.85 -4.49
CA GLY A 40 5.96 32.36 -3.72
C GLY A 40 5.60 33.26 -2.53
N GLU A 41 4.36 33.72 -2.37
CA GLU A 41 3.91 34.59 -1.27
C GLU A 41 3.19 33.79 -0.17
N ILE A 42 3.52 34.03 1.10
CA ILE A 42 2.84 33.41 2.26
C ILE A 42 1.39 33.89 2.29
N ILE A 43 0.46 32.94 2.44
CA ILE A 43 -0.96 33.22 2.45
C ILE A 43 -1.62 32.79 3.77
N ASN A 44 -2.85 33.28 4.01
CA ASN A 44 -3.72 32.83 5.10
C ASN A 44 -4.78 31.83 4.61
N GLU A 45 -5.49 31.21 5.54
CA GLU A 45 -6.48 30.16 5.26
C GLU A 45 -7.74 30.63 4.50
N ARG A 46 -7.93 31.93 4.31
CA ARG A 46 -9.09 32.52 3.61
C ARG A 46 -8.78 32.86 2.15
N LYS A 47 -7.56 32.57 1.68
CA LYS A 47 -7.11 32.90 0.33
C LYS A 47 -7.87 32.06 -0.70
N GLU A 48 -8.37 32.70 -1.74
CA GLU A 48 -8.89 32.05 -2.93
C GLU A 48 -7.72 31.68 -3.86
N LEU A 49 -7.76 30.45 -4.35
CA LEU A 49 -6.86 29.89 -5.36
C LEU A 49 -7.55 29.97 -6.72
N ASN A 50 -6.82 30.28 -7.77
CA ASN A 50 -7.32 30.31 -9.14
C ASN A 50 -6.65 29.24 -10.00
N SER A 51 -7.31 28.88 -11.09
CA SER A 51 -6.71 27.97 -12.06
C SER A 51 -5.37 28.51 -12.59
N GLY A 52 -4.34 27.69 -12.55
CA GLY A 52 -2.97 28.04 -12.93
C GLY A 52 -2.06 28.45 -11.77
N ASP A 53 -2.62 28.77 -10.61
CA ASP A 53 -1.82 29.06 -9.41
C ASP A 53 -0.99 27.85 -8.99
N ILE A 54 0.15 28.13 -8.32
CA ILE A 54 1.01 27.12 -7.69
C ILE A 54 0.92 27.34 -6.18
N LEU A 55 0.25 26.38 -5.50
CA LEU A 55 0.24 26.29 -4.05
C LEU A 55 1.47 25.52 -3.59
N GLU A 56 2.28 26.13 -2.72
CA GLU A 56 3.49 25.52 -2.17
C GLU A 56 3.27 25.24 -0.68
N ILE A 57 3.60 24.02 -0.24
CA ILE A 57 3.56 23.65 1.19
C ILE A 57 4.94 23.18 1.62
N ASP A 58 5.50 23.84 2.62
CA ASP A 58 6.75 23.45 3.26
C ASP A 58 6.45 22.57 4.48
N TYR A 59 6.73 21.29 4.36
CA TYR A 59 6.48 20.33 5.46
C TYR A 59 7.59 20.32 6.51
N ASP A 60 8.73 21.00 6.26
CA ASP A 60 9.86 21.08 7.18
C ASP A 60 10.30 19.70 7.70
N GLU A 61 10.53 18.80 6.76
CA GLU A 61 10.82 17.39 7.04
C GLU A 61 12.24 17.02 6.63
N GLU A 62 12.74 15.99 7.26
CA GLU A 62 14.01 15.34 6.97
C GLU A 62 13.79 13.85 6.75
N ILE A 63 14.80 13.15 6.22
CA ILE A 63 14.75 11.70 6.08
C ILE A 63 14.79 11.08 7.49
N ASP A 64 13.72 10.37 7.85
CA ASP A 64 13.47 9.82 9.19
C ASP A 64 13.97 8.38 9.40
N TYR A 65 14.55 7.77 8.37
CA TYR A 65 15.14 6.42 8.43
C TYR A 65 16.64 6.47 8.12
N LYS A 66 17.42 5.60 8.77
CA LYS A 66 18.82 5.40 8.45
C LYS A 66 18.96 4.82 7.04
N PRO A 67 19.68 5.48 6.11
CA PRO A 67 19.83 4.98 4.74
C PRO A 67 20.52 3.61 4.69
N LEU A 68 19.94 2.67 3.91
CA LEU A 68 20.50 1.36 3.60
C LEU A 68 20.71 1.25 2.09
N GLU A 69 21.98 1.07 1.69
CA GLU A 69 22.32 0.95 0.27
C GLU A 69 21.87 -0.40 -0.30
N LYS A 70 20.83 -0.34 -1.11
CA LYS A 70 20.26 -1.45 -1.86
C LYS A 70 19.43 -0.90 -3.01
N ASP A 71 19.33 -1.66 -4.11
CA ASP A 71 18.55 -1.26 -5.27
C ASP A 71 17.04 -1.39 -5.01
N LEU A 72 16.27 -0.49 -5.65
CA LEU A 72 14.81 -0.51 -5.69
C LEU A 72 14.34 -0.85 -7.11
N ASP A 73 13.40 -1.75 -7.21
CA ASP A 73 12.65 -2.01 -8.46
C ASP A 73 11.46 -1.04 -8.52
N ILE A 74 11.69 0.15 -9.11
CA ILE A 74 10.71 1.23 -9.22
C ILE A 74 9.86 0.98 -10.46
N LEU A 75 8.53 0.90 -10.29
CA LEU A 75 7.57 0.70 -11.37
C LEU A 75 6.81 1.98 -11.76
N TYR A 76 6.73 2.94 -10.83
CA TYR A 76 6.14 4.26 -11.07
C TYR A 76 6.74 5.29 -10.12
N GLU A 77 7.01 6.46 -10.61
CA GLU A 77 7.43 7.59 -9.80
C GLU A 77 6.96 8.91 -10.41
N ASP A 78 6.50 9.81 -9.54
CA ASP A 78 6.24 11.22 -9.82
C ASP A 78 6.62 12.08 -8.61
N ASP A 79 6.19 13.33 -8.57
CA ASP A 79 6.48 14.26 -7.47
C ASP A 79 5.80 13.85 -6.15
N TYR A 80 4.78 12.98 -6.18
CA TYR A 80 3.93 12.66 -5.03
C TYR A 80 4.01 11.20 -4.60
N PHE A 81 4.33 10.30 -5.51
CA PHE A 81 4.33 8.85 -5.29
C PHE A 81 5.62 8.18 -5.74
N LEU A 82 5.93 7.08 -5.08
CA LEU A 82 6.96 6.13 -5.50
C LEU A 82 6.37 4.73 -5.30
N ILE A 83 6.09 4.01 -6.40
CA ILE A 83 5.53 2.66 -6.37
C ILE A 83 6.62 1.68 -6.77
N ILE A 84 6.90 0.74 -5.89
CA ILE A 84 7.98 -0.21 -6.05
C ILE A 84 7.47 -1.65 -6.01
N ASN A 85 8.21 -2.53 -6.66
CA ASN A 85 8.04 -3.98 -6.58
C ASN A 85 8.88 -4.52 -5.41
N LYS A 86 8.25 -4.72 -4.26
CA LYS A 86 8.91 -5.21 -3.04
C LYS A 86 9.46 -6.63 -3.25
N PRO A 87 10.73 -6.90 -3.00
CA PRO A 87 11.27 -8.26 -3.00
C PRO A 87 10.79 -9.05 -1.78
N LYS A 88 10.98 -10.38 -1.80
CA LYS A 88 10.79 -11.25 -0.63
C LYS A 88 11.83 -10.96 0.47
N ASN A 89 11.53 -11.47 1.67
CA ASN A 89 12.44 -11.46 2.83
C ASN A 89 12.84 -10.06 3.32
N ILE A 90 11.97 -9.06 3.13
CA ILE A 90 12.14 -7.72 3.69
C ILE A 90 10.84 -7.20 4.29
N ILE A 91 10.90 -6.69 5.50
CA ILE A 91 9.78 -6.00 6.16
C ILE A 91 9.70 -4.55 5.67
N ILE A 92 8.52 -3.96 5.76
CA ILE A 92 8.31 -2.58 5.29
C ILE A 92 9.04 -1.58 6.19
N HIS A 93 8.91 -1.75 7.49
CA HIS A 93 9.30 -0.79 8.51
C HIS A 93 10.02 -1.49 9.64
N ASP A 94 11.22 -1.03 9.97
CA ASP A 94 12.05 -1.41 11.10
C ASP A 94 13.17 -0.35 11.25
N GLU A 95 13.91 -0.38 12.35
CA GLU A 95 14.94 0.59 12.64
C GLU A 95 16.11 0.57 11.64
N ASN A 96 16.61 -0.61 11.26
CA ASN A 96 17.89 -0.72 10.56
C ASN A 96 17.92 -1.56 9.29
N ASN A 97 16.91 -2.37 9.00
CA ASN A 97 16.96 -3.31 7.87
C ASN A 97 15.59 -3.55 7.24
N SER A 98 14.97 -2.47 6.80
CA SER A 98 13.63 -2.47 6.23
C SER A 98 13.60 -1.83 4.85
N LEU A 99 12.47 -1.95 4.17
CA LEU A 99 12.25 -1.29 2.90
C LEU A 99 12.28 0.24 3.05
N CYS A 100 11.80 0.79 4.18
CA CYS A 100 11.90 2.21 4.48
C CYS A 100 13.35 2.69 4.52
N ASN A 101 14.30 1.89 5.04
CA ASN A 101 15.73 2.25 5.02
C ASN A 101 16.30 2.32 3.59
N ILE A 102 15.84 1.44 2.69
CA ILE A 102 16.26 1.43 1.28
C ILE A 102 15.66 2.65 0.55
N VAL A 103 14.38 2.97 0.80
CA VAL A 103 13.74 4.17 0.27
C VAL A 103 14.41 5.45 0.80
N ALA A 104 14.81 5.47 2.07
CA ALA A 104 15.59 6.58 2.65
C ALA A 104 16.93 6.80 1.92
N ASN A 105 17.61 5.71 1.55
CA ASN A 105 18.83 5.82 0.73
C ASN A 105 18.54 6.35 -0.68
N TYR A 106 17.45 5.90 -1.28
CA TYR A 106 16.98 6.42 -2.56
C TYR A 106 16.67 7.93 -2.47
N TYR A 107 15.93 8.36 -1.44
CA TYR A 107 15.63 9.77 -1.20
C TYR A 107 16.92 10.60 -1.03
N LYS A 108 17.87 10.12 -0.23
CA LYS A 108 19.16 10.78 -0.03
C LYS A 108 19.93 10.95 -1.35
N LYS A 109 20.01 9.89 -2.18
CA LYS A 109 20.71 9.92 -3.47
C LYS A 109 20.06 10.89 -4.48
N ASN A 110 18.74 11.12 -4.35
CA ASN A 110 17.97 12.01 -5.23
C ASN A 110 17.67 13.40 -4.63
N ASN A 111 18.30 13.76 -3.52
CA ASN A 111 18.10 15.03 -2.82
C ASN A 111 16.63 15.28 -2.41
N ILE A 112 15.88 14.21 -2.11
CA ILE A 112 14.52 14.26 -1.59
C ILE A 112 14.60 14.31 -0.06
N ASN A 113 14.36 15.47 0.51
CA ASN A 113 14.43 15.67 1.97
C ASN A 113 13.04 15.62 2.60
N LEU A 114 12.47 14.43 2.66
CA LEU A 114 11.12 14.13 3.17
C LEU A 114 11.15 12.88 4.04
N ASN A 115 10.18 12.78 4.96
CA ASN A 115 9.96 11.54 5.71
C ASN A 115 9.52 10.40 4.77
N VAL A 116 9.96 9.19 5.06
CA VAL A 116 9.58 8.00 4.30
C VAL A 116 8.22 7.49 4.76
N ARG A 117 7.21 7.58 3.90
CA ARG A 117 5.82 7.17 4.17
C ARG A 117 5.35 6.12 3.20
N PHE A 118 4.55 5.19 3.69
CA PHE A 118 3.87 4.17 2.88
C PHE A 118 2.36 4.19 3.13
N ALA A 119 1.57 3.93 2.10
CA ALA A 119 0.11 3.96 2.19
C ALA A 119 -0.48 2.66 2.75
N HIS A 120 0.19 1.53 2.56
CA HIS A 120 -0.25 0.21 3.02
C HIS A 120 0.94 -0.70 3.31
N ARG A 121 0.67 -1.88 3.88
CA ARG A 121 1.73 -2.83 4.25
C ARG A 121 1.61 -4.13 3.47
N LEU A 122 2.75 -4.77 3.27
CA LEU A 122 2.88 -6.15 2.83
C LEU A 122 3.67 -6.94 3.89
N ASP A 123 3.36 -8.21 4.04
CA ASP A 123 4.11 -9.09 4.93
C ASP A 123 5.54 -9.30 4.40
N LYS A 124 6.46 -9.77 5.25
CA LYS A 124 7.88 -9.94 4.95
C LYS A 124 8.14 -10.67 3.63
N ASP A 125 7.46 -11.79 3.41
CA ASP A 125 7.66 -12.64 2.23
C ASP A 125 6.62 -12.43 1.12
N THR A 126 5.64 -11.54 1.32
CA THR A 126 4.79 -11.06 0.23
C THR A 126 5.60 -10.17 -0.69
N THR A 127 5.65 -10.51 -1.97
CA THR A 127 6.30 -9.70 -3.01
C THR A 127 5.30 -8.76 -3.70
N GLY A 128 5.80 -7.82 -4.51
CA GLY A 128 4.96 -6.99 -5.39
C GLY A 128 4.73 -5.57 -4.91
N LEU A 129 3.67 -4.97 -5.42
CA LEU A 129 3.44 -3.54 -5.37
C LEU A 129 3.21 -3.00 -3.96
N ILE A 130 3.94 -1.95 -3.63
CA ILE A 130 3.75 -1.11 -2.46
C ILE A 130 3.87 0.36 -2.85
N ILE A 131 2.98 1.21 -2.29
CA ILE A 131 2.94 2.64 -2.54
C ILE A 131 3.67 3.37 -1.40
N PHE A 132 4.76 4.06 -1.72
CA PHE A 132 5.34 5.11 -0.90
C PHE A 132 4.79 6.46 -1.33
N VAL A 133 4.65 7.38 -0.38
CA VAL A 133 4.00 8.68 -0.59
C VAL A 133 4.92 9.79 -0.14
N LYS A 134 5.28 10.66 -1.08
CA LYS A 134 6.21 11.77 -0.84
C LYS A 134 5.56 12.93 -0.08
N CYS A 135 4.23 13.07 -0.12
CA CYS A 135 3.55 14.19 0.51
C CYS A 135 2.45 13.79 1.53
N PRO A 136 2.33 14.52 2.66
CA PRO A 136 1.32 14.24 3.68
C PRO A 136 -0.13 14.37 3.21
N LEU A 137 -0.46 15.31 2.30
CA LEU A 137 -1.81 15.45 1.73
C LEU A 137 -2.20 14.20 0.95
N CYS A 138 -1.33 13.75 0.04
CA CYS A 138 -1.57 12.56 -0.76
C CYS A 138 -1.69 11.29 0.09
N LEU A 139 -0.93 11.21 1.20
CA LEU A 139 -1.07 10.10 2.15
C LEU A 139 -2.45 10.09 2.82
N SER A 140 -2.96 11.26 3.25
CA SER A 140 -4.28 11.37 3.86
C SER A 140 -5.38 10.96 2.88
N TYR A 141 -5.27 11.41 1.63
CA TYR A 141 -6.15 11.00 0.53
C TYR A 141 -6.13 9.47 0.34
N LEU A 142 -4.96 8.87 0.14
CA LEU A 142 -4.88 7.41 -0.05
C LEU A 142 -5.39 6.62 1.15
N ASN A 143 -5.12 7.06 2.38
CA ASN A 143 -5.62 6.39 3.58
C ASN A 143 -7.15 6.37 3.62
N HIS A 144 -7.81 7.49 3.29
CA HIS A 144 -9.26 7.54 3.19
C HIS A 144 -9.78 6.54 2.16
N PHE A 145 -9.24 6.54 0.94
CA PHE A 145 -9.69 5.64 -0.13
C PHE A 145 -9.30 4.17 0.06
N ILE A 146 -8.29 3.88 0.89
CA ILE A 146 -8.01 2.51 1.36
C ILE A 146 -9.09 2.06 2.36
N GLU A 147 -9.50 2.96 3.27
CA GLU A 147 -10.54 2.68 4.28
C GLU A 147 -11.93 2.52 3.66
N THR A 148 -12.25 3.30 2.63
CA THR A 148 -13.51 3.23 1.88
C THR A 148 -13.50 2.19 0.76
N HIS A 149 -12.39 1.44 0.61
CA HIS A 149 -12.23 0.34 -0.35
C HIS A 149 -12.24 0.75 -1.83
N GLU A 150 -11.92 1.99 -2.12
CA GLU A 150 -11.89 2.54 -3.49
C GLU A 150 -10.53 2.34 -4.17
N ILE A 151 -9.46 2.10 -3.40
CA ILE A 151 -8.17 1.67 -3.95
C ILE A 151 -8.21 0.18 -4.22
N ARG A 152 -8.15 -0.18 -5.50
CA ARG A 152 -8.16 -1.57 -5.93
C ARG A 152 -6.78 -2.19 -5.77
N ARG A 153 -6.70 -3.26 -4.99
CA ARG A 153 -5.47 -4.03 -4.74
C ARG A 153 -5.72 -5.49 -5.09
N GLU A 154 -5.10 -5.94 -6.17
CA GLU A 154 -5.21 -7.31 -6.65
C GLU A 154 -3.92 -8.08 -6.31
N TYR A 155 -4.10 -9.32 -5.89
CA TYR A 155 -3.01 -10.22 -5.56
C TYR A 155 -3.11 -11.48 -6.41
N ILE A 156 -1.96 -12.14 -6.59
CA ILE A 156 -1.88 -13.50 -7.10
C ILE A 156 -1.35 -14.38 -5.97
N ALA A 157 -1.98 -15.53 -5.76
CA ALA A 157 -1.51 -16.54 -4.81
C ALA A 157 -1.61 -17.94 -5.42
N ILE A 158 -0.78 -18.87 -4.92
CA ILE A 158 -0.96 -20.29 -5.19
C ILE A 158 -1.38 -20.94 -3.88
N VAL A 159 -2.54 -21.60 -3.92
CA VAL A 159 -3.14 -22.29 -2.77
C VAL A 159 -3.11 -23.80 -2.97
N ASN A 160 -3.10 -24.53 -1.88
CA ASN A 160 -3.08 -26.00 -1.88
C ASN A 160 -4.44 -26.54 -2.28
N GLY A 161 -4.47 -27.56 -3.15
CA GLY A 161 -5.67 -28.24 -3.60
C GLY A 161 -6.49 -27.50 -4.63
N LYS A 162 -7.63 -28.10 -5.00
CA LYS A 162 -8.66 -27.51 -5.87
C LYS A 162 -9.70 -26.82 -5.04
N LEU A 163 -10.05 -25.60 -5.43
CA LEU A 163 -11.17 -24.87 -4.84
C LEU A 163 -12.50 -25.37 -5.46
N ASN A 164 -13.57 -25.43 -4.64
CA ASN A 164 -14.87 -25.91 -5.09
C ASN A 164 -15.53 -25.01 -6.14
N ASN A 165 -15.27 -23.70 -6.08
CA ASN A 165 -15.88 -22.72 -6.95
C ASN A 165 -14.80 -21.93 -7.69
N LYS A 166 -15.03 -21.67 -8.98
CA LYS A 166 -14.14 -20.85 -9.81
C LYS A 166 -14.00 -19.41 -9.31
N LYS A 167 -15.04 -18.88 -8.67
CA LYS A 167 -15.05 -17.55 -8.02
C LYS A 167 -15.77 -17.67 -6.68
N GLY A 168 -15.32 -16.89 -5.71
CA GLY A 168 -15.93 -16.87 -4.39
C GLY A 168 -15.50 -15.68 -3.56
N SER A 169 -16.14 -15.56 -2.40
CA SER A 169 -15.85 -14.55 -1.39
C SER A 169 -15.72 -15.23 -0.03
N ILE A 170 -14.69 -14.83 0.71
CA ILE A 170 -14.49 -15.24 2.10
C ILE A 170 -14.75 -14.00 2.95
N ASP A 171 -15.94 -13.94 3.58
CA ASP A 171 -16.35 -12.85 4.49
C ASP A 171 -16.36 -13.37 5.90
N LEU A 172 -15.20 -13.37 6.54
CA LEU A 172 -15.00 -13.92 7.88
C LEU A 172 -14.11 -12.99 8.70
N PRO A 173 -14.53 -12.57 9.91
CA PRO A 173 -13.76 -11.65 10.74
C PRO A 173 -12.47 -12.30 11.26
N ILE A 174 -11.40 -11.50 11.31
CA ILE A 174 -10.05 -11.95 11.69
C ILE A 174 -9.64 -11.34 13.03
N GLY A 175 -9.17 -12.17 13.93
CA GLY A 175 -8.63 -11.82 15.24
C GLY A 175 -7.22 -12.36 15.47
N GLU A 176 -6.69 -12.12 16.68
CA GLU A 176 -5.41 -12.66 17.13
C GLU A 176 -5.54 -14.12 17.55
N ASP A 177 -4.55 -14.94 17.19
CA ASP A 177 -4.41 -16.28 17.79
C ASP A 177 -3.81 -16.11 19.20
N ARG A 178 -4.49 -16.64 20.21
CA ARG A 178 -4.03 -16.52 21.61
C ARG A 178 -2.90 -17.49 21.97
N HIS A 179 -2.66 -18.50 21.14
CA HIS A 179 -1.72 -19.57 21.39
C HIS A 179 -0.45 -19.47 20.54
N ILE A 180 -0.54 -18.87 19.35
CA ILE A 180 0.58 -18.78 18.43
C ILE A 180 0.86 -17.31 18.16
N SER A 181 2.00 -16.82 18.64
CA SER A 181 2.46 -15.44 18.41
C SER A 181 2.50 -15.11 16.90
N ASN A 182 2.11 -13.89 16.56
CA ASN A 182 2.09 -13.38 15.18
C ASN A 182 1.16 -14.12 14.20
N LYS A 183 0.32 -15.07 14.66
CA LYS A 183 -0.70 -15.71 13.85
C LYS A 183 -2.05 -15.03 14.00
N LYS A 184 -2.82 -14.98 12.92
CA LYS A 184 -4.20 -14.51 12.91
C LYS A 184 -5.13 -15.70 12.69
N ILE A 185 -6.34 -15.61 13.24
CA ILE A 185 -7.36 -16.64 13.09
C ILE A 185 -8.70 -16.01 12.71
N VAL A 186 -9.56 -16.80 12.06
CA VAL A 186 -10.97 -16.43 11.92
C VAL A 186 -11.62 -16.51 13.30
N SER A 187 -12.23 -15.41 13.73
CA SER A 187 -12.83 -15.29 15.06
C SER A 187 -14.04 -14.37 15.03
N LYS A 188 -15.15 -14.77 15.66
CA LYS A 188 -16.38 -13.96 15.77
C LYS A 188 -16.16 -12.59 16.41
N THR A 189 -15.15 -12.45 17.26
CA THR A 189 -14.77 -11.18 17.91
C THR A 189 -13.70 -10.42 17.13
N GLY A 190 -13.32 -10.92 15.96
CA GLY A 190 -12.33 -10.28 15.09
C GLY A 190 -12.85 -9.05 14.36
N LYS A 191 -11.96 -8.41 13.63
CA LYS A 191 -12.30 -7.27 12.74
C LYS A 191 -12.83 -7.80 11.41
N LYS A 192 -13.85 -7.14 10.84
CA LYS A 192 -14.38 -7.45 9.50
C LYS A 192 -13.25 -7.60 8.48
N ALA A 193 -13.32 -8.70 7.71
CA ALA A 193 -12.35 -8.99 6.65
C ALA A 193 -13.05 -9.68 5.49
N VAL A 194 -12.88 -9.15 4.27
CA VAL A 194 -13.51 -9.67 3.04
C VAL A 194 -12.46 -9.86 1.96
N THR A 195 -12.40 -11.07 1.42
CA THR A 195 -11.45 -11.49 0.37
C THR A 195 -12.23 -12.13 -0.77
N HIS A 196 -12.19 -11.53 -1.96
CA HIS A 196 -12.74 -12.14 -3.18
C HIS A 196 -11.65 -12.87 -3.93
N TYR A 197 -11.99 -13.99 -4.57
CA TYR A 197 -11.03 -14.73 -5.39
C TYR A 197 -11.64 -15.25 -6.68
N GLU A 198 -10.78 -15.46 -7.67
CA GLU A 198 -11.08 -16.11 -8.94
C GLU A 198 -9.90 -17.03 -9.32
N ILE A 199 -10.21 -18.29 -9.69
CA ILE A 199 -9.19 -19.24 -10.16
C ILE A 199 -8.76 -18.81 -11.56
N ILE A 200 -7.44 -18.62 -11.75
CA ILE A 200 -6.82 -18.32 -13.06
C ILE A 200 -6.31 -19.59 -13.72
N GLU A 201 -5.71 -20.46 -12.93
CA GLU A 201 -5.13 -21.73 -13.38
C GLU A 201 -5.24 -22.75 -12.24
N GLU A 202 -5.49 -24.03 -12.56
CA GLU A 202 -5.52 -25.09 -11.57
C GLU A 202 -5.00 -26.41 -12.15
N ASN A 203 -4.47 -27.25 -11.29
CA ASN A 203 -4.19 -28.65 -11.55
C ASN A 203 -4.72 -29.53 -10.40
N ASN A 204 -4.39 -30.81 -10.39
CA ASN A 204 -4.89 -31.73 -9.36
C ASN A 204 -4.40 -31.43 -7.93
N LYS A 205 -3.38 -30.60 -7.77
CA LYS A 205 -2.68 -30.35 -6.48
C LYS A 205 -2.78 -28.89 -6.01
N TYR A 206 -2.93 -27.92 -6.92
CA TYR A 206 -2.85 -26.50 -6.62
C TYR A 206 -3.81 -25.68 -7.45
N SER A 207 -4.22 -24.53 -6.93
CA SER A 207 -4.94 -23.50 -7.66
C SER A 207 -4.17 -22.18 -7.60
N MET A 208 -3.93 -21.56 -8.74
CA MET A 208 -3.49 -20.15 -8.83
C MET A 208 -4.72 -19.27 -8.82
N VAL A 209 -4.77 -18.36 -7.90
CA VAL A 209 -5.94 -17.49 -7.70
C VAL A 209 -5.57 -16.03 -7.82
N LYS A 210 -6.41 -15.26 -8.51
CA LYS A 210 -6.44 -13.82 -8.44
C LYS A 210 -7.35 -13.41 -7.30
N ILE A 211 -6.88 -12.49 -6.48
CA ILE A 211 -7.53 -12.08 -5.24
C ILE A 211 -7.75 -10.58 -5.26
N LEU A 212 -8.96 -10.13 -4.90
CA LEU A 212 -9.30 -8.75 -4.67
C LEU A 212 -9.65 -8.55 -3.18
N LEU A 213 -9.00 -7.60 -2.55
CA LEU A 213 -9.25 -7.26 -1.14
C LEU A 213 -10.19 -6.07 -1.02
N GLU A 214 -11.31 -6.22 -0.28
CA GLU A 214 -12.05 -5.08 0.25
C GLU A 214 -11.37 -4.51 1.50
N THR A 215 -10.89 -5.37 2.39
CA THR A 215 -10.22 -5.01 3.63
C THR A 215 -8.73 -5.37 3.57
N GLY A 216 -7.91 -4.81 4.48
CA GLY A 216 -6.47 -5.08 4.54
C GLY A 216 -6.01 -5.46 5.95
N ARG A 217 -6.51 -6.58 6.51
CA ARG A 217 -6.06 -7.06 7.82
C ARG A 217 -4.74 -7.81 7.71
N THR A 218 -3.95 -7.77 8.77
CA THR A 218 -2.68 -8.52 8.84
C THR A 218 -2.93 -10.01 8.55
N HIS A 219 -2.14 -10.58 7.66
CA HIS A 219 -2.25 -11.97 7.21
C HIS A 219 -3.60 -12.37 6.61
N GLN A 220 -4.44 -11.43 6.19
CA GLN A 220 -5.83 -11.70 5.80
C GLN A 220 -5.97 -12.83 4.78
N ILE A 221 -5.29 -12.74 3.64
CA ILE A 221 -5.35 -13.77 2.58
C ILE A 221 -4.89 -15.12 3.12
N ARG A 222 -3.78 -15.14 3.84
CA ARG A 222 -3.18 -16.36 4.42
C ARG A 222 -4.12 -17.03 5.41
N CYS A 223 -4.72 -16.24 6.32
CA CYS A 223 -5.68 -16.69 7.31
C CYS A 223 -6.96 -17.23 6.66
N HIS A 224 -7.54 -16.50 5.72
CA HIS A 224 -8.78 -16.87 5.05
C HIS A 224 -8.64 -18.18 4.27
N PHE A 225 -7.61 -18.28 3.41
CA PHE A 225 -7.43 -19.51 2.63
C PHE A 225 -7.08 -20.72 3.49
N SER A 226 -6.28 -20.54 4.54
CA SER A 226 -6.05 -21.61 5.52
C SER A 226 -7.33 -22.06 6.21
N HIS A 227 -8.20 -21.12 6.60
CA HIS A 227 -9.47 -21.43 7.27
C HIS A 227 -10.42 -22.29 6.41
N ILE A 228 -10.46 -22.02 5.10
CA ILE A 228 -11.27 -22.83 4.16
C ILE A 228 -10.59 -24.12 3.70
N GLY A 229 -9.43 -24.49 4.30
CA GLY A 229 -8.72 -25.74 4.01
C GLY A 229 -7.73 -25.69 2.86
N HIS A 230 -7.47 -24.51 2.31
CA HIS A 230 -6.57 -24.30 1.16
C HIS A 230 -5.43 -23.31 1.50
N PRO A 231 -4.51 -23.65 2.43
CA PRO A 231 -3.40 -22.76 2.79
C PRO A 231 -2.56 -22.42 1.57
N LEU A 232 -1.93 -21.24 1.58
CA LEU A 232 -1.00 -20.84 0.52
C LEU A 232 0.21 -21.77 0.50
N ILE A 233 0.67 -22.13 -0.69
CA ILE A 233 1.89 -22.93 -0.86
C ILE A 233 3.07 -22.21 -0.22
N GLY A 234 3.86 -22.92 0.60
CA GLY A 234 4.99 -22.39 1.36
C GLY A 234 4.62 -21.71 2.69
N ASP A 235 3.33 -21.64 3.04
CA ASP A 235 2.88 -21.00 4.29
C ASP A 235 2.85 -21.99 5.48
N VAL A 236 4.02 -22.26 6.01
CA VAL A 236 4.17 -23.19 7.16
C VAL A 236 3.40 -22.70 8.39
N LEU A 237 3.32 -21.38 8.63
CA LEU A 237 2.57 -20.82 9.76
C LEU A 237 1.07 -21.12 9.67
N TYR A 238 0.54 -21.22 8.46
CA TYR A 238 -0.88 -21.43 8.17
C TYR A 238 -1.20 -22.86 7.68
N GLY A 239 -0.24 -23.78 7.76
CA GLY A 239 -0.49 -25.21 7.65
C GLY A 239 -0.11 -25.84 6.31
N ASP A 240 0.60 -25.15 5.40
CA ASP A 240 1.14 -25.82 4.25
C ASP A 240 2.28 -26.77 4.65
N LYS A 241 2.18 -28.02 4.23
CA LYS A 241 3.16 -29.09 4.49
C LYS A 241 3.91 -29.53 3.22
N SER A 242 3.62 -28.88 2.09
CA SER A 242 4.11 -29.36 0.77
C SER A 242 5.61 -29.21 0.58
N LYS A 243 6.27 -28.29 1.30
CA LYS A 243 7.70 -27.96 1.13
C LYS A 243 8.10 -27.54 -0.30
N LEU A 244 7.11 -27.12 -1.12
CA LEU A 244 7.33 -26.79 -2.53
C LEU A 244 7.91 -25.39 -2.74
N SER A 245 7.84 -24.57 -1.72
CA SER A 245 8.40 -23.21 -1.72
C SER A 245 8.99 -22.86 -0.35
N ASN A 246 10.08 -22.10 -0.35
CA ASN A 246 10.69 -21.58 0.88
C ASN A 246 9.99 -20.35 1.45
N ARG A 247 8.92 -19.87 0.80
CA ARG A 247 8.07 -18.76 1.22
C ARG A 247 6.64 -19.03 0.79
N TYR A 248 5.67 -18.38 1.44
CA TYR A 248 4.31 -18.43 0.91
C TYR A 248 4.20 -17.66 -0.41
N LEU A 249 3.53 -18.28 -1.39
CA LEU A 249 3.38 -17.74 -2.74
C LEU A 249 2.22 -16.74 -2.76
N LEU A 250 2.53 -15.50 -2.37
CA LEU A 250 1.63 -14.35 -2.39
C LEU A 250 2.35 -13.16 -3.02
N HIS A 251 1.69 -12.51 -3.96
CA HIS A 251 2.23 -11.40 -4.73
C HIS A 251 1.19 -10.30 -4.92
N SER A 252 1.51 -9.08 -4.51
CA SER A 252 0.72 -7.89 -4.80
C SER A 252 0.90 -7.51 -6.27
N TYR A 253 -0.05 -7.98 -7.09
CA TYR A 253 0.08 -8.00 -8.55
C TYR A 253 -0.28 -6.67 -9.19
N LYS A 254 -1.42 -6.08 -8.80
CA LYS A 254 -1.96 -4.87 -9.44
C LYS A 254 -2.52 -3.91 -8.41
N ILE A 255 -2.23 -2.62 -8.60
CA ILE A 255 -2.81 -1.52 -7.82
C ILE A 255 -3.41 -0.50 -8.77
N SER A 256 -4.60 0.00 -8.42
CA SER A 256 -5.28 1.04 -9.19
C SER A 256 -5.96 2.04 -8.26
N PHE A 257 -5.72 3.33 -8.49
CA PHE A 257 -6.32 4.45 -7.75
C PHE A 257 -6.41 5.71 -8.62
N VAL A 258 -7.20 6.69 -8.18
CA VAL A 258 -7.23 8.01 -8.82
C VAL A 258 -6.15 8.89 -8.19
N HIS A 259 -5.31 9.48 -9.01
CA HIS A 259 -4.25 10.39 -8.57
C HIS A 259 -4.86 11.69 -8.05
N PRO A 260 -4.60 12.08 -6.78
CA PRO A 260 -5.32 13.20 -6.15
C PRO A 260 -5.03 14.57 -6.76
N ILE A 261 -3.93 14.72 -7.49
CA ILE A 261 -3.52 16.00 -8.09
C ILE A 261 -3.92 16.07 -9.57
N THR A 262 -3.64 15.01 -10.34
CA THR A 262 -3.93 15.00 -11.78
C THR A 262 -5.36 14.56 -12.11
N ASN A 263 -6.05 13.88 -11.18
CA ASN A 263 -7.33 13.19 -11.38
C ASN A 263 -7.28 12.07 -12.43
N GLU A 264 -6.09 11.66 -12.84
CA GLU A 264 -5.91 10.55 -13.75
C GLU A 264 -5.93 9.23 -12.99
N ARG A 265 -6.42 8.17 -13.65
CA ARG A 265 -6.37 6.84 -13.10
C ARG A 265 -4.97 6.26 -13.25
N ILE A 266 -4.33 5.99 -12.13
CA ILE A 266 -3.07 5.26 -12.07
C ILE A 266 -3.38 3.78 -11.97
N GLU A 267 -2.76 2.98 -12.84
CA GLU A 267 -2.89 1.54 -12.86
C GLU A 267 -1.51 0.92 -13.11
N ILE A 268 -0.99 0.19 -12.12
CA ILE A 268 0.34 -0.40 -12.16
C ILE A 268 0.23 -1.91 -11.94
N GLU A 269 0.96 -2.68 -12.75
CA GLU A 269 1.08 -4.13 -12.63
C GLU A 269 2.54 -4.53 -12.42
N ALA A 270 2.79 -5.41 -11.47
CA ALA A 270 4.10 -6.04 -11.26
C ALA A 270 4.15 -7.39 -11.98
N LYS A 271 5.29 -7.72 -12.56
CA LYS A 271 5.49 -9.05 -13.17
C LYS A 271 5.35 -10.15 -12.12
N ILE A 272 4.59 -11.19 -12.42
CA ILE A 272 4.44 -12.36 -11.57
C ILE A 272 5.83 -13.01 -11.41
N PRO A 273 6.28 -13.28 -10.16
CA PRO A 273 7.59 -13.87 -9.91
C PRO A 273 7.76 -15.26 -10.53
N LEU A 274 8.99 -15.61 -10.90
CA LEU A 274 9.29 -16.90 -11.56
C LEU A 274 8.99 -18.13 -10.70
N ASP A 275 8.93 -17.98 -9.38
CA ASP A 275 8.56 -19.04 -8.45
C ASP A 275 7.05 -19.36 -8.42
N PHE A 276 6.20 -18.55 -9.10
CA PHE A 276 4.77 -18.80 -9.28
C PHE A 276 4.51 -19.75 -10.47
N LYS A 277 5.16 -20.92 -10.47
CA LYS A 277 4.92 -21.95 -11.47
C LYS A 277 4.09 -23.06 -10.85
N ILE A 278 2.88 -23.28 -11.36
CA ILE A 278 2.14 -24.51 -11.12
C ILE A 278 2.81 -25.57 -12.01
N GLY A 279 3.61 -26.46 -11.40
CA GLY A 279 4.26 -27.54 -12.14
C GLY A 279 3.21 -28.35 -12.91
N LYS A 280 3.56 -28.68 -14.16
CA LYS A 280 2.79 -29.60 -14.98
C LYS A 280 2.74 -31.00 -14.37
#